data_d9f45d331b027dd893140baa25e79d43
#
_entry.id   d9f45d331b027dd893140baa25e79d43
#
_cell.length_a   1.000
_cell.length_b   1.000
_cell.length_c   1.000
_cell.angle_alpha   90.00
_cell.angle_beta   90.00
_cell.angle_gamma   90.00
#
_symmetry.space_group_name_H-M   'P 1'
#
loop_
_entity.id
_entity.type
_entity.pdbx_description
1 polymer ?
#
loop_
_entity_poly.entity_id
_entity_poly.type
_entity_poly.pdbx_seq_one_letter_code
_entity_poly.pdbx_strand_id
1 'polypeptide(L)'
;MKYSFITQHKKTWPVDLMCRLLGVKRNGYYSYAKRKRNQPEDPVHQEMIEWIQDIAESSEYTYGERRMKKALNILNYPVGRSKTKSLMKEAGVQVRHKKKFKVTTDSNHNKPVYPNRLEREFDVAQPNQVYASDITYIWTQEGWLYLAVVLDLFSRKVVGWSMSSRMKSSLVCDALTMAIWQRRPKAGLIHHSDRGSQYASDAFRKLLNKHGIQGSMSRKGDCWDNAVVESFFGSLKQERVQWRSYQTRHEIGRASCRERV
;
A
#
# COMPACT_ATOMS: atom_id res chain seq x y z
N MET A 1 10.22 -3.07 -31.46
CA MET A 1 11.33 -2.13 -31.22
C MET A 1 12.04 -1.68 -32.50
N LYS A 2 12.65 -2.57 -33.33
CA LYS A 2 13.45 -2.16 -34.50
C LYS A 2 12.67 -1.27 -35.49
N TYR A 3 11.47 -1.64 -35.89
CA TYR A 3 10.65 -0.84 -36.85
C TYR A 3 10.17 0.51 -36.26
N SER A 4 9.93 0.59 -34.97
CA SER A 4 9.58 1.83 -34.29
C SER A 4 10.74 2.83 -34.33
N PHE A 5 11.97 2.35 -34.07
CA PHE A 5 13.19 3.15 -34.21
C PHE A 5 13.35 3.72 -35.62
N ILE A 6 13.18 2.86 -36.67
CA ILE A 6 13.25 3.34 -38.06
C ILE A 6 12.21 4.41 -38.34
N THR A 7 10.98 4.28 -37.78
CA THR A 7 9.93 5.27 -38.00
C THR A 7 10.29 6.62 -37.37
N GLN A 8 10.91 6.62 -36.18
CA GLN A 8 11.33 7.85 -35.49
C GLN A 8 12.46 8.58 -36.24
N HIS A 9 13.37 7.84 -36.82
CA HIS A 9 14.59 8.40 -37.43
C HIS A 9 14.59 8.48 -38.97
N LYS A 10 13.49 8.12 -39.64
CA LYS A 10 13.37 8.12 -41.12
C LYS A 10 13.56 9.47 -41.81
N LYS A 11 13.44 10.57 -41.04
CA LYS A 11 13.71 11.93 -41.54
C LYS A 11 15.20 12.26 -41.51
N THR A 12 15.96 11.61 -40.64
CA THR A 12 17.39 11.87 -40.42
C THR A 12 18.27 10.91 -41.22
N TRP A 13 17.85 9.64 -41.33
CA TRP A 13 18.66 8.61 -42.02
C TRP A 13 17.83 7.78 -43.00
N PRO A 14 18.46 7.31 -44.10
CA PRO A 14 17.80 6.47 -45.10
C PRO A 14 17.27 5.17 -44.45
N VAL A 15 16.02 4.82 -44.77
CA VAL A 15 15.36 3.61 -44.24
C VAL A 15 16.13 2.35 -44.59
N ASP A 16 16.72 2.29 -45.79
CA ASP A 16 17.48 1.12 -46.27
C ASP A 16 18.73 0.88 -45.41
N LEU A 17 19.47 1.94 -45.10
CA LEU A 17 20.64 1.87 -44.22
C LEU A 17 20.26 1.35 -42.82
N MET A 18 19.21 1.90 -42.24
CA MET A 18 18.74 1.48 -40.93
C MET A 18 18.25 0.04 -40.91
N CYS A 19 17.56 -0.41 -41.98
CA CYS A 19 17.12 -1.78 -42.12
C CYS A 19 18.31 -2.77 -42.17
N ARG A 20 19.36 -2.43 -42.89
CA ARG A 20 20.60 -3.23 -42.98
C ARG A 20 21.29 -3.32 -41.63
N LEU A 21 21.53 -2.20 -40.98
CA LEU A 21 22.19 -2.14 -39.65
C LEU A 21 21.42 -2.89 -38.58
N LEU A 22 20.09 -2.80 -38.60
CA LEU A 22 19.21 -3.46 -37.59
C LEU A 22 18.87 -4.92 -37.96
N GLY A 23 19.35 -5.44 -39.11
CA GLY A 23 19.10 -6.81 -39.55
C GLY A 23 17.60 -7.08 -39.79
N VAL A 24 16.89 -6.17 -40.45
CA VAL A 24 15.46 -6.34 -40.77
C VAL A 24 15.21 -6.09 -42.25
N LYS A 25 14.22 -6.80 -42.83
CA LYS A 25 13.85 -6.63 -44.22
C LYS A 25 13.10 -5.32 -44.46
N ARG A 26 13.46 -4.57 -45.49
CA ARG A 26 12.81 -3.31 -45.88
C ARG A 26 11.31 -3.48 -46.12
N ASN A 27 10.90 -4.56 -46.80
CA ASN A 27 9.47 -4.85 -47.00
C ASN A 27 8.72 -5.07 -45.68
N GLY A 28 9.36 -5.67 -44.69
CA GLY A 28 8.81 -5.83 -43.34
C GLY A 28 8.54 -4.48 -42.64
N TYR A 29 9.45 -3.53 -42.81
CA TYR A 29 9.25 -2.17 -42.32
C TYR A 29 8.05 -1.46 -42.99
N TYR A 30 7.98 -1.48 -44.32
CA TYR A 30 6.85 -0.82 -45.00
C TYR A 30 5.51 -1.48 -44.70
N SER A 31 5.45 -2.82 -44.59
CA SER A 31 4.25 -3.53 -44.15
C SER A 31 3.85 -3.15 -42.73
N TYR A 32 4.80 -3.00 -41.82
CA TYR A 32 4.57 -2.48 -40.46
C TYR A 32 4.04 -1.05 -40.50
N ALA A 33 4.68 -0.17 -41.28
CA ALA A 33 4.28 1.24 -41.39
C ALA A 33 2.87 1.39 -41.99
N LYS A 34 2.52 0.58 -43.00
CA LYS A 34 1.19 0.54 -43.61
C LYS A 34 0.14 0.06 -42.61
N ARG A 35 0.41 -1.03 -41.88
CA ARG A 35 -0.51 -1.53 -40.83
C ARG A 35 -0.75 -0.45 -39.75
N LYS A 36 0.31 0.21 -39.27
CA LYS A 36 0.20 1.24 -38.23
C LYS A 36 -0.57 2.48 -38.72
N ARG A 37 -0.45 2.84 -40.00
CA ARG A 37 -1.19 3.96 -40.59
C ARG A 37 -2.67 3.63 -40.80
N ASN A 38 -2.97 2.40 -41.19
CA ASN A 38 -4.33 1.93 -41.51
C ASN A 38 -5.02 1.27 -40.32
N GLN A 39 -4.40 1.24 -39.14
CA GLN A 39 -5.04 0.78 -37.94
C GLN A 39 -6.03 1.86 -37.50
N PRO A 40 -7.35 1.60 -37.56
CA PRO A 40 -8.32 2.57 -37.04
C PRO A 40 -7.96 2.85 -35.59
N GLU A 41 -8.10 4.08 -35.17
CA GLU A 41 -8.03 4.42 -33.75
C GLU A 41 -9.10 3.60 -33.05
N ASP A 42 -8.69 2.71 -32.19
CA ASP A 42 -9.62 1.91 -31.37
C ASP A 42 -10.16 2.87 -30.29
N PRO A 43 -11.43 3.31 -30.38
CA PRO A 43 -12.01 4.26 -29.42
C PRO A 43 -11.95 3.71 -28.00
N VAL A 44 -12.13 2.41 -27.82
CA VAL A 44 -12.02 1.76 -26.50
C VAL A 44 -10.58 1.82 -25.97
N HIS A 45 -9.59 1.74 -26.86
CA HIS A 45 -8.19 1.87 -26.46
C HIS A 45 -7.88 3.31 -26.00
N GLN A 46 -8.36 4.31 -26.71
CA GLN A 46 -8.19 5.73 -26.37
C GLN A 46 -8.88 6.05 -25.04
N GLU A 47 -10.10 5.59 -24.88
CA GLU A 47 -10.87 5.74 -23.64
C GLU A 47 -10.19 5.11 -22.42
N MET A 48 -9.57 3.92 -22.60
CA MET A 48 -8.75 3.31 -21.53
C MET A 48 -7.52 4.14 -21.17
N ILE A 49 -6.91 4.86 -22.12
CA ILE A 49 -5.77 5.75 -21.85
C ILE A 49 -6.22 6.95 -21.02
N GLU A 50 -7.35 7.56 -21.38
CA GLU A 50 -7.95 8.67 -20.64
C GLU A 50 -8.29 8.25 -19.19
N TRP A 51 -8.97 7.12 -19.02
CA TRP A 51 -9.24 6.57 -17.68
C TRP A 51 -7.98 6.29 -16.86
N ILE A 52 -6.91 5.82 -17.50
CA ILE A 52 -5.63 5.61 -16.81
C ILE A 52 -5.04 6.94 -16.31
N GLN A 53 -5.15 8.01 -17.10
CA GLN A 53 -4.69 9.34 -16.69
C GLN A 53 -5.52 9.87 -15.52
N ASP A 54 -6.85 9.80 -15.59
CA ASP A 54 -7.77 10.23 -14.54
C ASP A 54 -7.56 9.45 -13.22
N ILE A 55 -7.44 8.11 -13.31
CA ILE A 55 -7.16 7.27 -12.16
C ILE A 55 -5.76 7.58 -11.58
N ALA A 56 -4.77 7.83 -12.43
CA ALA A 56 -3.43 8.17 -11.96
C ALA A 56 -3.43 9.53 -11.23
N GLU A 57 -4.12 10.52 -11.75
CA GLU A 57 -4.25 11.84 -11.14
C GLU A 57 -5.01 11.77 -9.81
N SER A 58 -6.19 11.14 -9.79
CA SER A 58 -7.01 10.97 -8.58
C SER A 58 -6.31 10.18 -7.48
N SER A 59 -5.45 9.21 -7.86
CA SER A 59 -4.61 8.45 -6.93
C SER A 59 -3.26 9.11 -6.62
N GLU A 60 -3.03 10.36 -7.06
CA GLU A 60 -1.76 11.07 -6.90
C GLU A 60 -0.54 10.27 -7.42
N TYR A 61 -0.72 9.51 -8.51
CA TYR A 61 0.30 8.65 -9.14
C TYR A 61 0.84 7.54 -8.21
N THR A 62 0.02 7.07 -7.28
CA THR A 62 0.41 6.00 -6.34
C THR A 62 -0.01 4.61 -6.81
N TYR A 63 -0.92 4.52 -7.79
CA TYR A 63 -1.40 3.23 -8.30
C TYR A 63 -0.41 2.61 -9.29
N GLY A 64 0.12 1.44 -8.90
CA GLY A 64 0.88 0.56 -9.80
C GLY A 64 -0.02 -0.30 -10.68
N GLU A 65 0.59 -1.05 -11.61
CA GLU A 65 -0.10 -1.87 -12.61
C GLU A 65 -1.19 -2.82 -12.02
N ARG A 66 -1.00 -3.33 -10.79
CA ARG A 66 -1.99 -4.23 -10.16
C ARG A 66 -3.26 -3.48 -9.73
N ARG A 67 -3.10 -2.30 -9.11
CA ARG A 67 -4.25 -1.48 -8.69
C ARG A 67 -4.92 -0.83 -9.89
N MET A 68 -4.14 -0.33 -10.85
CA MET A 68 -4.66 0.22 -12.10
C MET A 68 -5.48 -0.79 -12.88
N LYS A 69 -5.00 -2.05 -13.02
CA LYS A 69 -5.79 -3.14 -13.60
C LYS A 69 -7.13 -3.32 -12.89
N LYS A 70 -7.11 -3.35 -11.54
CA LYS A 70 -8.33 -3.55 -10.76
C LYS A 70 -9.31 -2.39 -10.97
N ALA A 71 -8.84 -1.16 -11.01
CA ALA A 71 -9.66 0.03 -11.25
C ALA A 71 -10.29 -0.01 -12.66
N LEU A 72 -9.54 -0.33 -13.70
CA LEU A 72 -10.07 -0.48 -15.06
C LEU A 72 -11.13 -1.59 -15.15
N ASN A 73 -10.90 -2.72 -14.49
CA ASN A 73 -11.88 -3.82 -14.49
C ASN A 73 -13.19 -3.44 -13.78
N ILE A 74 -13.13 -2.60 -12.74
CA ILE A 74 -14.34 -2.05 -12.08
C ILE A 74 -15.12 -1.13 -13.03
N LEU A 75 -14.42 -0.41 -13.89
CA LEU A 75 -15.01 0.43 -14.95
C LEU A 75 -15.46 -0.36 -16.19
N ASN A 76 -15.56 -1.70 -16.09
CA ASN A 76 -15.94 -2.62 -17.17
C ASN A 76 -14.95 -2.69 -18.35
N TYR A 77 -13.67 -2.35 -18.14
CA TYR A 77 -12.60 -2.62 -19.10
C TYR A 77 -11.79 -3.85 -18.67
N PRO A 78 -12.13 -5.06 -19.12
CA PRO A 78 -11.44 -6.29 -18.72
C PRO A 78 -10.05 -6.35 -19.35
N VAL A 79 -9.03 -5.98 -18.59
CA VAL A 79 -7.64 -5.98 -19.05
C VAL A 79 -6.75 -6.87 -18.18
N GLY A 80 -5.76 -7.49 -18.82
CA GLY A 80 -4.71 -8.22 -18.14
C GLY A 80 -3.58 -7.29 -17.65
N ARG A 81 -2.73 -7.78 -16.73
CA ARG A 81 -1.63 -7.01 -16.15
C ARG A 81 -0.65 -6.47 -17.21
N SER A 82 -0.29 -7.28 -18.20
CA SER A 82 0.64 -6.88 -19.28
C SER A 82 0.05 -5.76 -20.15
N LYS A 83 -1.24 -5.85 -20.49
CA LYS A 83 -1.94 -4.79 -21.25
C LYS A 83 -1.99 -3.50 -20.44
N THR A 84 -2.36 -3.58 -19.15
CA THR A 84 -2.37 -2.41 -18.24
C THR A 84 -1.00 -1.73 -18.19
N LYS A 85 0.09 -2.49 -18.05
CA LYS A 85 1.45 -1.93 -18.06
C LYS A 85 1.77 -1.20 -19.37
N SER A 86 1.35 -1.75 -20.50
CA SER A 86 1.55 -1.11 -21.81
C SER A 86 0.75 0.19 -21.93
N LEU A 87 -0.52 0.17 -21.51
CA LEU A 87 -1.40 1.33 -21.51
C LEU A 87 -0.87 2.44 -20.57
N MET A 88 -0.43 2.12 -19.38
CA MET A 88 0.20 3.09 -18.46
C MET A 88 1.43 3.74 -19.08
N LYS A 89 2.26 2.95 -19.78
CA LYS A 89 3.43 3.49 -20.49
C LYS A 89 3.03 4.41 -21.63
N GLU A 90 1.98 4.08 -22.39
CA GLU A 90 1.44 4.87 -23.48
C GLU A 90 0.81 6.17 -22.98
N ALA A 91 0.06 6.10 -21.88
CA ALA A 91 -0.51 7.25 -21.17
C ALA A 91 0.54 8.16 -20.50
N GLY A 92 1.84 7.79 -20.52
CA GLY A 92 2.90 8.54 -19.85
C GLY A 92 2.87 8.48 -18.32
N VAL A 93 2.08 7.57 -17.75
CA VAL A 93 1.89 7.46 -16.30
C VAL A 93 3.07 6.75 -15.65
N GLN A 94 3.76 7.45 -14.76
CA GLN A 94 4.83 6.92 -13.93
C GLN A 94 4.42 6.88 -12.47
N VAL A 95 4.59 5.72 -11.83
CA VAL A 95 4.27 5.54 -10.41
C VAL A 95 5.34 6.17 -9.53
N ARG A 96 4.93 6.92 -8.51
CA ARG A 96 5.84 7.45 -7.49
C ARG A 96 6.49 6.31 -6.72
N HIS A 97 7.81 6.28 -6.65
CA HIS A 97 8.57 5.23 -5.97
C HIS A 97 8.82 5.55 -4.50
N LYS A 98 8.70 4.51 -3.66
CA LYS A 98 8.92 4.58 -2.22
C LYS A 98 10.41 4.79 -1.90
N LYS A 99 10.73 5.73 -0.99
CA LYS A 99 12.08 5.84 -0.41
C LYS A 99 12.34 4.65 0.54
N LYS A 100 13.60 4.17 0.61
CA LYS A 100 14.01 3.06 1.48
C LYS A 100 13.71 3.35 2.95
N PHE A 101 13.31 2.34 3.69
CA PHE A 101 12.84 2.38 5.06
C PHE A 101 13.98 2.17 6.07
N LYS A 102 13.88 2.74 7.29
CA LYS A 102 14.80 2.53 8.40
C LYS A 102 14.06 1.80 9.53
N VAL A 103 14.68 0.75 10.10
CA VAL A 103 14.15 0.00 11.25
C VAL A 103 14.20 0.87 12.52
N THR A 104 13.11 0.90 13.30
CA THR A 104 12.93 1.83 14.42
C THR A 104 12.32 1.22 15.68
N THR A 105 12.03 -0.09 15.70
CA THR A 105 11.45 -0.76 16.87
C THR A 105 12.55 -1.18 17.84
N ASP A 106 12.53 -0.64 19.07
CA ASP A 106 13.36 -1.13 20.17
C ASP A 106 12.62 -2.28 20.87
N SER A 107 13.08 -3.50 20.60
CA SER A 107 12.57 -4.74 21.23
C SER A 107 13.41 -5.18 22.44
N ASN A 108 14.37 -4.37 22.89
CA ASN A 108 15.31 -4.73 23.96
C ASN A 108 14.81 -4.21 25.32
N HIS A 109 13.81 -4.90 25.89
CA HIS A 109 13.27 -4.59 27.22
C HIS A 109 13.05 -5.85 28.03
N ASN A 110 13.09 -5.75 29.38
CA ASN A 110 12.89 -6.86 30.34
C ASN A 110 11.43 -7.11 30.73
N LYS A 111 10.45 -6.59 29.95
CA LYS A 111 9.03 -6.81 30.24
C LYS A 111 8.58 -8.18 29.74
N PRO A 112 7.56 -8.79 30.38
CA PRO A 112 7.02 -10.08 29.94
C PRO A 112 6.47 -10.01 28.52
N VAL A 113 6.80 -11.01 27.71
CA VAL A 113 6.41 -11.12 26.30
C VAL A 113 5.41 -12.26 26.15
N TYR A 114 4.35 -12.04 25.39
CA TYR A 114 3.40 -13.10 25.04
C TYR A 114 4.00 -14.07 24.01
N PRO A 115 3.62 -15.37 24.04
CA PRO A 115 4.00 -16.30 22.99
C PRO A 115 3.40 -15.89 21.66
N ASN A 116 4.06 -16.22 20.55
CA ASN A 116 3.49 -16.04 19.22
C ASN A 116 2.39 -17.09 19.00
N ARG A 117 1.13 -16.67 19.03
CA ARG A 117 -0.04 -17.50 18.78
C ARG A 117 -0.53 -17.44 17.35
N LEU A 118 -0.12 -16.38 16.61
CA LEU A 118 -0.57 -16.16 15.24
C LEU A 118 0.20 -17.03 14.24
N GLU A 119 1.50 -17.32 14.50
CA GLU A 119 2.38 -18.18 13.69
C GLU A 119 2.33 -17.91 12.17
N ARG A 120 2.03 -16.65 11.79
CA ARG A 120 1.84 -16.18 10.40
C ARG A 120 0.58 -16.72 9.72
N GLU A 121 -0.36 -17.26 10.44
CA GLU A 121 -1.67 -17.64 9.92
C GLU A 121 -2.54 -16.38 9.75
N PHE A 122 -2.31 -15.67 8.66
CA PHE A 122 -3.02 -14.41 8.38
C PHE A 122 -4.38 -14.60 7.71
N ASP A 123 -4.72 -15.82 7.31
CA ASP A 123 -6.01 -16.18 6.72
C ASP A 123 -6.98 -16.61 7.82
N VAL A 124 -7.75 -15.64 8.30
CA VAL A 124 -8.70 -15.78 9.40
C VAL A 124 -10.09 -16.03 8.83
N ALA A 125 -10.83 -17.00 9.38
CA ALA A 125 -12.11 -17.44 8.82
C ALA A 125 -13.28 -16.47 9.08
N GLN A 126 -13.24 -15.71 10.17
CA GLN A 126 -14.33 -14.82 10.58
C GLN A 126 -13.83 -13.47 11.12
N PRO A 127 -14.62 -12.41 11.04
CA PRO A 127 -14.26 -11.12 11.62
C PRO A 127 -14.15 -11.19 13.15
N ASN A 128 -13.33 -10.32 13.70
CA ASN A 128 -13.11 -10.16 15.15
C ASN A 128 -12.55 -11.42 15.86
N GLN A 129 -11.86 -12.31 15.15
CA GLN A 129 -11.11 -13.42 15.74
C GLN A 129 -9.66 -13.03 16.03
N VAL A 130 -9.03 -12.30 15.12
CA VAL A 130 -7.65 -11.88 15.27
C VAL A 130 -7.50 -10.41 14.87
N TYR A 131 -6.95 -9.62 15.79
CA TYR A 131 -6.52 -8.25 15.52
C TYR A 131 -5.00 -8.19 15.49
N ALA A 132 -4.47 -7.41 14.55
CA ALA A 132 -3.04 -7.10 14.48
C ALA A 132 -2.83 -5.60 14.67
N SER A 133 -1.81 -5.23 15.44
CA SER A 133 -1.53 -3.84 15.78
C SER A 133 -0.06 -3.49 15.63
N ASP A 134 0.18 -2.23 15.31
CA ASP A 134 1.53 -1.67 15.27
C ASP A 134 1.47 -0.13 15.41
N ILE A 135 2.61 0.49 15.66
CA ILE A 135 2.78 1.93 15.78
C ILE A 135 3.64 2.43 14.63
N THR A 136 3.18 3.50 13.99
CA THR A 136 4.01 4.25 13.04
C THR A 136 4.16 5.70 13.48
N TYR A 137 5.12 6.40 12.90
CA TYR A 137 5.35 7.81 13.16
C TYR A 137 5.32 8.60 11.85
N ILE A 138 4.82 9.82 11.96
CA ILE A 138 4.62 10.77 10.87
C ILE A 138 5.26 12.10 11.29
N TRP A 139 6.07 12.68 10.41
CA TRP A 139 6.66 13.99 10.68
C TRP A 139 5.68 15.11 10.32
N THR A 140 5.60 16.11 11.21
CA THR A 140 4.88 17.37 10.99
C THR A 140 5.77 18.54 11.38
N GLN A 141 5.41 19.77 11.02
CA GLN A 141 6.16 20.95 11.44
C GLN A 141 6.12 21.16 12.97
N GLU A 142 5.09 20.63 13.65
CA GLU A 142 5.01 20.60 15.13
C GLU A 142 5.84 19.46 15.76
N GLY A 143 6.55 18.65 14.96
CA GLY A 143 7.31 17.50 15.38
C GLY A 143 6.61 16.16 15.14
N TRP A 144 7.11 15.07 15.75
CA TRP A 144 6.61 13.72 15.54
C TRP A 144 5.17 13.54 16.03
N LEU A 145 4.37 12.86 15.21
CA LEU A 145 3.07 12.30 15.55
C LEU A 145 3.17 10.77 15.48
N TYR A 146 2.77 10.10 16.55
CA TYR A 146 2.69 8.64 16.63
C TYR A 146 1.27 8.20 16.37
N LEU A 147 1.10 7.21 15.50
CA LEU A 147 -0.19 6.61 15.15
C LEU A 147 -0.14 5.12 15.49
N ALA A 148 -0.98 4.69 16.44
CA ALA A 148 -1.26 3.27 16.67
C ALA A 148 -2.51 2.87 15.89
N VAL A 149 -2.47 1.68 15.29
CA VAL A 149 -3.57 1.12 14.49
C VAL A 149 -3.86 -0.29 14.92
N VAL A 150 -5.14 -0.64 14.95
CA VAL A 150 -5.65 -2.01 15.14
C VAL A 150 -6.38 -2.43 13.88
N LEU A 151 -5.92 -3.50 13.25
CA LEU A 151 -6.50 -4.10 12.04
C LEU A 151 -7.20 -5.40 12.38
N ASP A 152 -8.39 -5.61 11.86
CA ASP A 152 -9.03 -6.92 11.82
C ASP A 152 -8.44 -7.74 10.66
N LEU A 153 -7.83 -8.88 10.95
CA LEU A 153 -7.14 -9.69 9.95
C LEU A 153 -8.06 -10.29 8.91
N PHE A 154 -9.31 -10.58 9.25
CA PHE A 154 -10.30 -11.08 8.28
C PHE A 154 -10.64 -10.03 7.23
N SER A 155 -11.10 -8.87 7.66
CA SER A 155 -11.57 -7.81 6.74
C SER A 155 -10.48 -6.89 6.22
N ARG A 156 -9.29 -6.93 6.83
CA ARG A 156 -8.18 -5.99 6.59
C ARG A 156 -8.54 -4.53 6.87
N LYS A 157 -9.63 -4.29 7.59
CA LYS A 157 -10.09 -2.96 7.97
C LYS A 157 -9.44 -2.49 9.26
N VAL A 158 -9.20 -1.19 9.35
CA VAL A 158 -8.85 -0.53 10.61
C VAL A 158 -10.09 -0.51 11.50
N VAL A 159 -10.00 -1.15 12.65
CA VAL A 159 -11.10 -1.24 13.64
C VAL A 159 -10.85 -0.36 14.86
N GLY A 160 -9.65 0.14 15.04
CA GLY A 160 -9.31 1.10 16.09
C GLY A 160 -8.00 1.82 15.76
N TRP A 161 -7.89 3.03 16.20
CA TRP A 161 -6.68 3.84 16.03
C TRP A 161 -6.58 4.91 17.11
N SER A 162 -5.38 5.40 17.37
CA SER A 162 -5.12 6.53 18.25
C SER A 162 -3.88 7.29 17.80
N MET A 163 -3.84 8.59 18.06
CA MET A 163 -2.72 9.46 17.71
C MET A 163 -2.25 10.25 18.95
N SER A 164 -0.93 10.40 19.08
CA SER A 164 -0.33 11.16 20.16
C SER A 164 1.00 11.78 19.75
N SER A 165 1.38 12.88 20.40
CA SER A 165 2.73 13.46 20.30
C SER A 165 3.80 12.65 21.03
N ARG A 166 3.41 11.64 21.81
CA ARG A 166 4.31 10.79 22.61
C ARG A 166 3.94 9.32 22.44
N MET A 167 4.94 8.45 22.26
CA MET A 167 4.78 7.01 22.11
C MET A 167 4.69 6.32 23.50
N LYS A 168 3.61 6.60 24.24
CA LYS A 168 3.32 5.97 25.54
C LYS A 168 2.40 4.75 25.38
N SER A 169 2.28 3.93 26.44
CA SER A 169 1.35 2.78 26.46
C SER A 169 -0.12 3.19 26.34
N SER A 170 -0.49 4.40 26.78
CA SER A 170 -1.84 4.94 26.58
C SER A 170 -2.24 4.95 25.09
N LEU A 171 -1.31 5.27 24.18
CA LEU A 171 -1.56 5.31 22.74
C LEU A 171 -2.14 3.98 22.22
N VAL A 172 -1.53 2.84 22.59
CA VAL A 172 -1.99 1.51 22.14
C VAL A 172 -3.24 1.05 22.90
N CYS A 173 -3.38 1.46 24.16
CA CYS A 173 -4.59 1.19 24.94
C CYS A 173 -5.80 1.89 24.33
N ASP A 174 -5.67 3.17 23.96
CA ASP A 174 -6.75 3.96 23.36
C ASP A 174 -7.17 3.37 22.01
N ALA A 175 -6.20 2.98 21.16
CA ALA A 175 -6.48 2.33 19.88
C ALA A 175 -7.25 1.01 20.06
N LEU A 176 -6.82 0.15 21.00
CA LEU A 176 -7.52 -1.11 21.27
C LEU A 176 -8.89 -0.87 21.91
N THR A 177 -9.01 0.10 22.82
CA THR A 177 -10.29 0.47 23.43
C THR A 177 -11.29 0.90 22.36
N MET A 178 -10.89 1.74 21.40
CA MET A 178 -11.73 2.11 20.24
C MET A 178 -12.21 0.87 19.48
N ALA A 179 -11.29 -0.07 19.16
CA ALA A 179 -11.63 -1.30 18.45
C ALA A 179 -12.66 -2.15 19.23
N ILE A 180 -12.48 -2.28 20.54
CA ILE A 180 -13.41 -3.01 21.43
C ILE A 180 -14.81 -2.36 21.41
N TRP A 181 -14.89 -1.05 21.55
CA TRP A 181 -16.16 -0.32 21.56
C TRP A 181 -16.89 -0.42 20.22
N GLN A 182 -16.18 -0.30 19.12
CA GLN A 182 -16.78 -0.36 17.77
C GLN A 182 -17.24 -1.77 17.39
N ARG A 183 -16.47 -2.79 17.75
CA ARG A 183 -16.69 -4.16 17.24
C ARG A 183 -17.28 -5.12 18.26
N ARG A 184 -17.17 -4.81 19.55
CA ARG A 184 -17.65 -5.66 20.67
C ARG A 184 -17.24 -7.12 20.49
N PRO A 185 -15.94 -7.43 20.32
CA PRO A 185 -15.49 -8.79 20.06
C PRO A 185 -15.84 -9.71 21.22
N LYS A 186 -16.06 -10.98 20.91
CA LYS A 186 -16.24 -12.02 21.94
C LYS A 186 -14.91 -12.29 22.65
N ALA A 187 -15.01 -12.83 23.88
CA ALA A 187 -13.84 -13.34 24.60
C ALA A 187 -13.11 -14.40 23.75
N GLY A 188 -11.78 -14.45 23.86
CA GLY A 188 -10.94 -15.36 23.08
C GLY A 188 -10.35 -14.72 21.81
N LEU A 189 -10.70 -13.46 21.45
CA LEU A 189 -10.02 -12.71 20.42
C LEU A 189 -8.50 -12.73 20.65
N ILE A 190 -7.72 -12.98 19.61
CA ILE A 190 -6.25 -12.87 19.64
C ILE A 190 -5.86 -11.45 19.21
N HIS A 191 -5.06 -10.77 20.06
CA HIS A 191 -4.44 -9.50 19.69
C HIS A 191 -2.95 -9.72 19.45
N HIS A 192 -2.50 -9.56 18.22
CA HIS A 192 -1.11 -9.71 17.81
C HIS A 192 -0.41 -8.36 17.61
N SER A 193 0.82 -8.24 18.09
CA SER A 193 1.66 -7.05 17.93
C SER A 193 3.15 -7.40 17.81
N ASP A 194 3.97 -6.41 17.52
CA ASP A 194 5.41 -6.52 17.73
C ASP A 194 5.75 -6.59 19.23
N ARG A 195 7.06 -6.73 19.55
CA ARG A 195 7.55 -6.72 20.95
C ARG A 195 7.82 -5.31 21.48
N GLY A 196 7.15 -4.30 20.99
CA GLY A 196 7.31 -2.95 21.49
C GLY A 196 6.96 -2.84 22.99
N SER A 197 7.73 -2.03 23.74
CA SER A 197 7.56 -1.85 25.18
C SER A 197 6.17 -1.33 25.57
N GLN A 198 5.43 -0.72 24.65
CA GLN A 198 4.07 -0.21 24.80
C GLN A 198 3.08 -1.37 24.93
N TYR A 199 3.18 -2.39 24.07
CA TYR A 199 2.35 -3.59 24.06
C TYR A 199 2.70 -4.55 25.24
N ALA A 200 3.96 -4.53 25.69
CA ALA A 200 4.41 -5.29 26.86
C ALA A 200 4.13 -4.58 28.21
N SER A 201 3.42 -3.44 28.19
CA SER A 201 3.11 -2.67 29.41
C SER A 201 2.03 -3.33 30.26
N ASP A 202 2.07 -3.09 31.59
CA ASP A 202 1.05 -3.58 32.51
C ASP A 202 -0.34 -3.01 32.23
N ALA A 203 -0.40 -1.73 31.79
CA ALA A 203 -1.65 -1.10 31.40
C ALA A 203 -2.33 -1.84 30.24
N PHE A 204 -1.55 -2.17 29.21
CA PHE A 204 -2.06 -2.91 28.05
C PHE A 204 -2.47 -4.34 28.41
N ARG A 205 -1.68 -5.02 29.25
CA ARG A 205 -2.00 -6.35 29.76
C ARG A 205 -3.29 -6.38 30.57
N LYS A 206 -3.49 -5.41 31.47
CA LYS A 206 -4.74 -5.24 32.22
C LYS A 206 -5.94 -5.07 31.31
N LEU A 207 -5.78 -4.28 30.23
CA LEU A 207 -6.84 -4.07 29.23
C LEU A 207 -7.21 -5.37 28.49
N LEU A 208 -6.22 -6.14 28.03
CA LEU A 208 -6.45 -7.45 27.41
C LEU A 208 -7.21 -8.40 28.34
N ASN A 209 -6.73 -8.55 29.56
CA ASN A 209 -7.33 -9.44 30.56
C ASN A 209 -8.78 -9.02 30.91
N LYS A 210 -9.04 -7.73 31.05
CA LYS A 210 -10.39 -7.19 31.33
C LYS A 210 -11.42 -7.60 30.29
N HIS A 211 -11.00 -7.73 29.04
CA HIS A 211 -11.88 -8.07 27.91
C HIS A 211 -11.74 -9.52 27.42
N GLY A 212 -11.00 -10.39 28.14
CA GLY A 212 -10.78 -11.77 27.75
C GLY A 212 -10.04 -11.93 26.42
N ILE A 213 -9.17 -10.97 26.07
CA ILE A 213 -8.39 -10.95 24.83
C ILE A 213 -7.06 -11.65 25.08
N GLN A 214 -6.68 -12.56 24.18
CA GLN A 214 -5.43 -13.30 24.25
C GLN A 214 -4.30 -12.51 23.58
N GLY A 215 -3.25 -12.18 24.35
CA GLY A 215 -2.07 -11.53 23.82
C GLY A 215 -1.22 -12.47 22.96
N SER A 216 -0.69 -11.95 21.86
CA SER A 216 0.28 -12.62 20.97
C SER A 216 1.32 -11.59 20.53
N MET A 217 2.59 -12.00 20.47
CA MET A 217 3.69 -11.11 20.03
C MET A 217 4.59 -11.81 19.02
N SER A 218 5.08 -11.04 18.07
CA SER A 218 6.06 -11.48 17.07
C SER A 218 7.31 -12.07 17.72
N ARG A 219 8.04 -12.93 17.01
CA ARG A 219 9.36 -13.38 17.44
C ARG A 219 10.37 -12.24 17.41
N LYS A 220 11.42 -12.34 18.21
CA LYS A 220 12.47 -11.30 18.26
C LYS A 220 13.19 -11.21 16.92
N GLY A 221 13.20 -10.01 16.31
CA GLY A 221 13.87 -9.76 15.03
C GLY A 221 13.14 -10.30 13.80
N ASP A 222 11.94 -10.86 13.96
CA ASP A 222 11.16 -11.41 12.85
C ASP A 222 10.04 -10.44 12.42
N CYS A 223 10.35 -9.60 11.42
CA CYS A 223 9.40 -8.62 10.88
C CYS A 223 8.22 -9.27 10.12
N TRP A 224 8.38 -10.51 9.63
CA TRP A 224 7.33 -11.19 8.87
C TRP A 224 6.11 -11.55 9.74
N ASP A 225 6.28 -11.66 11.05
CA ASP A 225 5.20 -12.00 11.96
C ASP A 225 4.13 -10.89 12.04
N ASN A 226 4.45 -9.63 11.68
CA ASN A 226 3.51 -8.49 11.64
C ASN A 226 3.33 -7.89 10.24
N ALA A 227 3.62 -8.65 9.19
CA ALA A 227 3.67 -8.20 7.80
C ALA A 227 2.38 -7.51 7.30
N VAL A 228 1.22 -7.87 7.84
CA VAL A 228 -0.08 -7.29 7.44
C VAL A 228 -0.17 -5.82 7.82
N VAL A 229 0.20 -5.47 9.05
CA VAL A 229 0.15 -4.08 9.54
C VAL A 229 1.28 -3.26 8.90
N GLU A 230 2.45 -3.85 8.71
CA GLU A 230 3.55 -3.22 7.96
C GLU A 230 3.15 -2.87 6.53
N SER A 231 2.45 -3.79 5.84
CA SER A 231 1.91 -3.56 4.50
C SER A 231 0.89 -2.41 4.49
N PHE A 232 0.01 -2.36 5.49
CA PHE A 232 -0.93 -1.27 5.67
C PHE A 232 -0.21 0.08 5.83
N PHE A 233 0.76 0.17 6.75
CA PHE A 233 1.53 1.41 6.94
C PHE A 233 2.36 1.77 5.70
N GLY A 234 2.85 0.78 4.98
CA GLY A 234 3.50 0.99 3.70
C GLY A 234 2.58 1.73 2.72
N SER A 235 1.34 1.27 2.58
CA SER A 235 0.33 1.89 1.73
C SER A 235 -0.07 3.28 2.23
N LEU A 236 -0.36 3.44 3.52
CA LEU A 236 -0.71 4.72 4.14
C LEU A 236 0.39 5.78 3.91
N LYS A 237 1.65 5.41 4.15
CA LYS A 237 2.78 6.33 3.94
C LYS A 237 2.94 6.69 2.47
N GLN A 238 2.84 5.73 1.56
CA GLN A 238 3.01 5.97 0.13
C GLN A 238 1.87 6.79 -0.46
N GLU A 239 0.64 6.56 -0.04
CA GLU A 239 -0.53 7.20 -0.64
C GLU A 239 -0.81 8.58 -0.04
N ARG A 240 -0.49 8.80 1.25
CA ARG A 240 -0.93 9.99 1.97
C ARG A 240 0.19 10.78 2.64
N VAL A 241 1.18 10.11 3.24
CA VAL A 241 2.09 10.78 4.16
C VAL A 241 3.35 11.32 3.47
N GLN A 242 3.96 10.54 2.57
CA GLN A 242 5.30 10.85 2.04
C GLN A 242 5.37 12.06 1.10
N TRP A 243 4.24 12.42 0.51
CA TRP A 243 4.17 13.42 -0.56
C TRP A 243 3.58 14.75 -0.11
N ARG A 244 3.21 14.83 1.19
CA ARG A 244 2.62 16.02 1.78
C ARG A 244 3.47 16.50 2.95
N SER A 245 3.56 17.83 3.11
CA SER A 245 4.12 18.47 4.29
C SER A 245 2.96 18.92 5.17
N TYR A 246 2.86 18.34 6.36
CA TYR A 246 1.80 18.66 7.31
C TYR A 246 2.26 19.75 8.26
N GLN A 247 1.48 20.83 8.39
CA GLN A 247 1.80 21.93 9.29
C GLN A 247 1.55 21.52 10.75
N THR A 248 0.40 20.90 11.02
CA THR A 248 -0.01 20.50 12.35
C THR A 248 -0.27 18.99 12.46
N ARG A 249 -0.18 18.47 13.68
CA ARG A 249 -0.56 17.08 14.00
C ARG A 249 -2.05 16.82 13.74
N HIS A 250 -2.88 17.84 13.93
CA HIS A 250 -4.34 17.78 13.74
C HIS A 250 -4.72 17.60 12.26
N GLU A 251 -3.96 18.20 11.34
CA GLU A 251 -4.18 18.07 9.90
C GLU A 251 -4.11 16.60 9.42
N ILE A 252 -3.17 15.83 9.97
CA ILE A 252 -3.06 14.40 9.66
C ILE A 252 -4.28 13.62 10.15
N GLY A 253 -4.80 13.93 11.35
CA GLY A 253 -5.98 13.29 11.89
C GLY A 253 -7.17 13.37 10.93
N ARG A 254 -7.41 14.54 10.35
CA ARG A 254 -8.47 14.74 9.34
C ARG A 254 -8.22 13.98 8.04
N ALA A 255 -6.98 13.98 7.55
CA ALA A 255 -6.63 13.31 6.29
C ALA A 255 -6.74 11.78 6.39
N SER A 256 -6.38 11.20 7.55
CA SER A 256 -6.43 9.75 7.77
C SER A 256 -7.83 9.19 7.98
N CYS A 257 -8.75 9.99 8.52
CA CYS A 257 -10.11 9.55 8.88
C CYS A 257 -11.11 9.60 7.71
N ARG A 258 -10.91 10.48 6.72
CA ARG A 258 -11.92 10.72 5.66
C ARG A 258 -12.09 9.63 4.63
N GLU A 259 -11.17 8.67 4.50
CA GLU A 259 -11.14 7.79 3.34
C GLU A 259 -11.15 6.28 3.64
N ARG A 260 -11.35 5.86 4.89
CA ARG A 260 -11.35 4.44 5.26
C ARG A 260 -12.45 4.05 6.26
N VAL A 261 -13.52 4.83 6.29
CA VAL A 261 -14.75 4.43 6.96
C VAL A 261 -15.68 3.75 5.97
#